data_58ce88e2ee032be5ec6b96643eaad474
#
_entry.id   58ce88e2ee032be5ec6b96643eaad474
#
_cell.length_a   1.000
_cell.length_b   1.000
_cell.length_c   1.000
_cell.angle_alpha   90.00
_cell.angle_beta   90.00
_cell.angle_gamma   90.00
#
_symmetry.space_group_name_H-M   'P 1'
#
loop_
_entity.id
_entity.type
_entity.pdbx_description
1 polymer ?
#
loop_
_entity_poly.entity_id
_entity_poly.type
_entity_poly.pdbx_seq_one_letter_code
_entity_poly.pdbx_strand_id
1 'polypeptide(L)'
;MRREPPVRIREGLGVQLPRATRLVVLARYQSGRLTGWIEGLLEGRFRLTVNREKTRIVKLNQTGESLDFLGFTLRYHRDRYGRNRRYLNVGPSAKSMVRARLRIRELTAWNRTFVPIGQLIAEVNRFLQGWRGYFGHGHPRQSFDKLNWYVLERLRYNLHRRSQRRYRVPEGRTFYAHLVHDLGLRLL
;
A
#
# COMPACT_ATOMS: atom_id res chain seq x y z
N MET A 1 -6.38 18.08 36.61
CA MET A 1 -7.18 18.24 35.39
C MET A 1 -6.74 19.52 34.68
N ARG A 2 -5.91 19.40 33.63
CA ARG A 2 -5.51 20.56 32.81
C ARG A 2 -6.53 20.65 31.64
N ARG A 3 -7.26 21.76 31.59
CA ARG A 3 -8.16 22.11 30.49
C ARG A 3 -7.31 22.64 29.34
N GLU A 4 -7.34 21.96 28.18
CA GLU A 4 -6.78 22.49 26.95
C GLU A 4 -7.58 23.72 26.48
N PRO A 5 -6.91 24.77 25.96
CA PRO A 5 -7.60 25.95 25.48
C PRO A 5 -8.30 25.65 24.13
N PRO A 6 -9.46 26.30 23.86
CA PRO A 6 -10.17 26.10 22.60
C PRO A 6 -9.38 26.65 21.42
N VAL A 7 -9.25 25.85 20.38
CA VAL A 7 -8.68 26.27 19.09
C VAL A 7 -9.55 27.37 18.49
N ARG A 8 -9.05 28.60 18.46
CA ARG A 8 -9.71 29.72 17.73
C ARG A 8 -9.45 29.56 16.24
N ILE A 9 -10.48 29.18 15.48
CA ILE A 9 -10.48 29.28 14.02
C ILE A 9 -10.69 30.75 13.66
N ARG A 10 -9.69 31.40 13.06
CA ARG A 10 -9.85 32.75 12.50
C ARG A 10 -10.75 32.68 11.28
N GLU A 11 -11.87 33.40 11.33
CA GLU A 11 -12.69 33.68 10.16
C GLU A 11 -11.93 34.63 9.24
N GLY A 12 -11.84 34.26 7.95
CA GLY A 12 -11.43 35.17 6.89
C GLY A 12 -10.12 34.82 6.17
N LEU A 13 -10.06 33.66 5.57
CA LEU A 13 -9.26 33.42 4.38
C LEU A 13 -9.96 32.29 3.61
N GLY A 14 -10.46 32.65 2.43
CA GLY A 14 -11.01 31.66 1.50
C GLY A 14 -9.94 30.67 1.11
N VAL A 15 -9.81 29.61 1.90
CA VAL A 15 -8.95 28.47 1.58
C VAL A 15 -9.65 27.74 0.45
N GLN A 16 -9.20 27.96 -0.79
CA GLN A 16 -9.47 27.03 -1.86
C GLN A 16 -8.83 25.72 -1.47
N LEU A 17 -9.65 24.77 -0.99
CA LEU A 17 -9.20 23.41 -0.71
C LEU A 17 -8.75 22.76 -2.03
N PRO A 18 -7.47 22.40 -2.17
CA PRO A 18 -7.01 21.77 -3.41
C PRO A 18 -7.64 20.39 -3.51
N ARG A 19 -8.40 20.17 -4.59
CA ARG A 19 -8.92 18.89 -5.10
C ARG A 19 -9.44 17.92 -4.04
N ALA A 20 -10.77 17.82 -4.04
CA ALA A 20 -11.62 16.77 -3.44
C ALA A 20 -10.93 15.87 -2.39
N THR A 21 -10.91 16.33 -1.16
CA THR A 21 -10.54 15.49 -0.01
C THR A 21 -11.58 14.38 0.09
N ARG A 22 -11.16 13.13 -0.09
CA ARG A 22 -12.05 11.99 0.11
C ARG A 22 -12.22 11.77 1.61
N LEU A 23 -13.34 12.19 2.14
CA LEU A 23 -13.71 11.84 3.51
C LEU A 23 -14.17 10.38 3.54
N VAL A 24 -13.61 9.58 4.44
CA VAL A 24 -14.05 8.22 4.72
C VAL A 24 -14.49 8.13 6.17
N VAL A 25 -15.73 7.70 6.36
CA VAL A 25 -16.29 7.46 7.70
C VAL A 25 -16.41 5.95 7.90
N LEU A 26 -15.76 5.45 8.93
CA LEU A 26 -15.85 4.04 9.34
C LEU A 26 -16.85 3.93 10.47
N ALA A 27 -17.92 3.16 10.27
CA ALA A 27 -18.93 2.94 11.27
C ALA A 27 -19.18 1.43 11.47
N ARG A 28 -19.42 1.02 12.72
CA ARG A 28 -19.76 -0.37 13.05
C ARG A 28 -21.15 -0.76 12.53
N TYR A 29 -22.07 0.18 12.54
CA TYR A 29 -23.43 0.00 12.06
C TYR A 29 -23.79 1.15 11.12
N GLN A 30 -24.46 0.81 10.03
CA GLN A 30 -25.00 1.78 9.10
C GLN A 30 -26.49 1.99 9.40
N SER A 31 -26.88 3.26 9.54
CA SER A 31 -28.29 3.66 9.58
C SER A 31 -28.50 4.92 8.76
N GLY A 32 -29.73 5.12 8.25
CA GLY A 32 -30.09 6.38 7.57
C GLY A 32 -29.89 7.61 8.44
N ARG A 33 -30.11 7.47 9.76
CA ARG A 33 -29.85 8.54 10.74
C ARG A 33 -28.38 8.95 10.78
N LEU A 34 -27.45 7.99 10.72
CA LEU A 34 -26.01 8.28 10.70
C LEU A 34 -25.63 9.04 9.43
N THR A 35 -26.13 8.60 8.29
CA THR A 35 -25.85 9.27 7.00
C THR A 35 -26.37 10.71 7.00
N GLY A 36 -27.64 10.89 7.40
CA GLY A 36 -28.23 12.24 7.50
C GLY A 36 -27.54 13.14 8.52
N TRP A 37 -27.08 12.59 9.65
CA TRP A 37 -26.29 13.35 10.62
C TRP A 37 -24.94 13.79 10.07
N ILE A 38 -24.22 12.90 9.34
CA ILE A 38 -22.94 13.23 8.71
C ILE A 38 -23.13 14.30 7.63
N GLU A 39 -24.14 14.14 6.77
CA GLU A 39 -24.47 15.14 5.74
C GLU A 39 -24.83 16.50 6.38
N GLY A 40 -25.68 16.51 7.39
CA GLY A 40 -26.03 17.72 8.12
C GLY A 40 -24.84 18.39 8.82
N LEU A 41 -23.90 17.60 9.36
CA LEU A 41 -22.68 18.13 9.95
C LEU A 41 -21.76 18.76 8.87
N LEU A 42 -21.59 18.09 7.74
CA LEU A 42 -20.74 18.56 6.65
C LEU A 42 -21.31 19.81 5.99
N GLU A 43 -22.60 19.80 5.66
CA GLU A 43 -23.26 20.90 4.97
C GLU A 43 -23.58 22.08 5.92
N GLY A 44 -24.11 21.77 7.12
CA GLY A 44 -24.52 22.80 8.07
C GLY A 44 -23.36 23.45 8.81
N ARG A 45 -22.48 22.65 9.44
CA ARG A 45 -21.40 23.18 10.29
C ARG A 45 -20.13 23.51 9.51
N PHE A 46 -19.75 22.66 8.55
CA PHE A 46 -18.51 22.87 7.78
C PHE A 46 -18.74 23.58 6.44
N ARG A 47 -20.00 23.85 6.05
CA ARG A 47 -20.37 24.48 4.77
C ARG A 47 -19.76 23.79 3.55
N LEU A 48 -19.60 22.45 3.63
CA LEU A 48 -19.07 21.61 2.56
C LEU A 48 -20.24 21.01 1.78
N THR A 49 -20.24 21.13 0.48
CA THR A 49 -21.26 20.48 -0.36
C THR A 49 -20.93 19.01 -0.55
N VAL A 50 -21.81 18.11 -0.12
CA VAL A 50 -21.65 16.66 -0.30
C VAL A 50 -22.07 16.28 -1.72
N ASN A 51 -21.14 15.75 -2.50
CA ASN A 51 -21.45 15.20 -3.81
C ASN A 51 -22.04 13.78 -3.66
N ARG A 52 -23.36 13.69 -3.73
CA ARG A 52 -24.12 12.44 -3.54
C ARG A 52 -23.84 11.39 -4.61
N GLU A 53 -23.56 11.80 -5.85
CA GLU A 53 -23.22 10.89 -6.95
C GLU A 53 -21.86 10.18 -6.73
N LYS A 54 -20.93 10.85 -6.04
CA LYS A 54 -19.61 10.32 -5.70
C LYS A 54 -19.56 9.70 -4.30
N THR A 55 -20.62 9.84 -3.50
CA THR A 55 -20.71 9.24 -2.17
C THR A 55 -21.15 7.80 -2.29
N ARG A 56 -20.31 6.89 -1.80
CA ARG A 56 -20.60 5.46 -1.83
C ARG A 56 -20.61 4.88 -0.42
N ILE A 57 -21.66 4.16 -0.10
CA ILE A 57 -21.76 3.37 1.12
C ILE A 57 -21.34 1.94 0.80
N VAL A 58 -20.30 1.45 1.48
CA VAL A 58 -19.79 0.08 1.30
C VAL A 58 -20.08 -0.74 2.55
N LYS A 59 -20.82 -1.82 2.40
CA LYS A 59 -21.12 -2.78 3.48
C LYS A 59 -20.09 -3.91 3.47
N LEU A 60 -18.96 -3.70 4.13
CA LEU A 60 -17.84 -4.67 4.14
C LEU A 60 -18.22 -6.07 4.63
N ASN A 61 -19.31 -6.23 5.40
CA ASN A 61 -19.80 -7.52 5.87
C ASN A 61 -20.45 -8.38 4.77
N GLN A 62 -20.77 -7.80 3.62
CA GLN A 62 -21.29 -8.54 2.47
C GLN A 62 -20.16 -9.27 1.74
N THR A 63 -20.47 -10.44 1.21
CA THR A 63 -19.49 -11.26 0.47
C THR A 63 -19.11 -10.57 -0.84
N GLY A 64 -17.81 -10.40 -1.07
CA GLY A 64 -17.30 -9.76 -2.29
C GLY A 64 -17.06 -8.25 -2.17
N GLU A 65 -17.63 -7.58 -1.17
CA GLU A 65 -17.43 -6.16 -0.98
C GLU A 65 -16.03 -5.83 -0.43
N SER A 66 -15.48 -4.73 -0.91
CA SER A 66 -14.16 -4.24 -0.49
C SER A 66 -14.09 -2.72 -0.58
N LEU A 67 -13.26 -2.12 0.27
CA LEU A 67 -12.98 -0.69 0.29
C LEU A 67 -11.48 -0.45 0.04
N ASP A 68 -11.17 0.28 -1.02
CA ASP A 68 -9.82 0.78 -1.27
C ASP A 68 -9.66 2.16 -0.63
N PHE A 69 -8.79 2.25 0.37
CA PHE A 69 -8.50 3.50 1.08
C PHE A 69 -7.00 3.64 1.37
N LEU A 70 -6.43 4.81 1.07
CA LEU A 70 -5.00 5.12 1.29
C LEU A 70 -4.04 4.04 0.76
N GLY A 71 -4.37 3.42 -0.36
CA GLY A 71 -3.54 2.38 -0.95
C GLY A 71 -3.70 0.99 -0.33
N PHE A 72 -4.53 0.85 0.69
CA PHE A 72 -4.94 -0.44 1.26
C PHE A 72 -6.29 -0.87 0.69
N THR A 73 -6.51 -2.18 0.66
CA THR A 73 -7.82 -2.79 0.45
C THR A 73 -8.27 -3.43 1.76
N LEU A 74 -9.45 -3.01 2.22
CA LEU A 74 -10.14 -3.58 3.39
C LEU A 74 -11.25 -4.49 2.88
N ARG A 75 -11.28 -5.75 3.33
CA ARG A 75 -12.35 -6.71 3.02
C ARG A 75 -12.41 -7.83 4.04
N TYR A 76 -13.57 -8.44 4.22
CA TYR A 76 -13.69 -9.60 5.07
C TYR A 76 -13.28 -10.88 4.33
N HIS A 77 -12.41 -11.66 4.97
CA HIS A 77 -12.00 -12.98 4.55
C HIS A 77 -12.55 -14.05 5.50
N ARG A 78 -12.80 -15.23 4.98
CA ARG A 78 -13.08 -16.41 5.81
C ARG A 78 -11.78 -16.92 6.42
N ASP A 79 -11.86 -17.41 7.65
CA ASP A 79 -10.75 -18.09 8.31
C ASP A 79 -10.39 -19.37 7.53
N ARG A 80 -9.12 -19.61 7.34
CA ARG A 80 -8.59 -20.81 6.66
C ARG A 80 -8.74 -22.08 7.48
N TYR A 81 -8.91 -21.96 8.79
CA TYR A 81 -9.00 -23.09 9.71
C TYR A 81 -10.39 -23.69 9.85
N GLY A 82 -11.33 -23.41 8.95
CA GLY A 82 -12.68 -23.99 8.95
C GLY A 82 -13.61 -23.54 10.08
N ARG A 83 -13.21 -22.54 10.88
CA ARG A 83 -13.97 -22.08 12.06
C ARG A 83 -15.19 -21.22 11.74
N ASN A 84 -15.63 -21.15 10.51
CA ASN A 84 -16.72 -20.30 10.01
C ASN A 84 -16.67 -18.82 10.50
N ARG A 85 -15.47 -18.36 10.88
CA ARG A 85 -15.22 -16.97 11.32
C ARG A 85 -14.76 -16.14 10.15
N ARG A 86 -15.15 -14.87 10.16
CA ARG A 86 -14.67 -13.87 9.22
C ARG A 86 -13.78 -12.88 9.97
N TYR A 87 -12.68 -12.46 9.34
CA TYR A 87 -11.82 -11.42 9.85
C TYR A 87 -11.64 -10.33 8.81
N LEU A 88 -11.44 -9.08 9.28
CA LEU A 88 -11.13 -7.95 8.41
C LEU A 88 -9.69 -8.09 7.94
N ASN A 89 -9.53 -8.38 6.65
CA ASN A 89 -8.23 -8.39 6.01
C ASN A 89 -7.91 -6.98 5.52
N VAL A 90 -6.77 -6.47 5.97
CA VAL A 90 -6.20 -5.19 5.53
C VAL A 90 -4.87 -5.50 4.87
N GLY A 91 -4.73 -5.13 3.61
CA GLY A 91 -3.49 -5.37 2.86
C GLY A 91 -3.34 -4.37 1.72
N PRO A 92 -2.17 -4.36 1.04
CA PRO A 92 -1.91 -3.47 -0.08
C PRO A 92 -2.94 -3.65 -1.19
N SER A 93 -3.48 -2.56 -1.73
CA SER A 93 -4.42 -2.60 -2.84
C SER A 93 -3.75 -3.06 -4.14
N ALA A 94 -4.57 -3.56 -5.08
CA ALA A 94 -4.08 -3.95 -6.40
C ALA A 94 -3.32 -2.81 -7.10
N LYS A 95 -3.81 -1.58 -6.98
CA LYS A 95 -3.15 -0.38 -7.52
C LYS A 95 -1.79 -0.12 -6.87
N SER A 96 -1.66 -0.32 -5.56
CA SER A 96 -0.39 -0.19 -4.84
C SER A 96 0.61 -1.26 -5.27
N MET A 97 0.15 -2.50 -5.46
CA MET A 97 0.98 -3.59 -5.98
C MET A 97 1.49 -3.33 -7.40
N VAL A 98 0.65 -2.78 -8.28
CA VAL A 98 1.07 -2.39 -9.63
C VAL A 98 2.14 -1.29 -9.57
N ARG A 99 1.93 -0.24 -8.77
CA ARG A 99 2.94 0.83 -8.60
C ARG A 99 4.27 0.30 -8.06
N ALA A 100 4.22 -0.60 -7.07
CA ALA A 100 5.43 -1.21 -6.53
C ALA A 100 6.19 -2.01 -7.59
N ARG A 101 5.50 -2.82 -8.39
CA ARG A 101 6.12 -3.57 -9.50
C ARG A 101 6.71 -2.65 -10.56
N LEU A 102 6.01 -1.57 -10.92
CA LEU A 102 6.52 -0.58 -11.86
C LEU A 102 7.81 0.04 -11.32
N ARG A 103 7.84 0.43 -10.05
CA ARG A 103 9.05 1.01 -9.45
C ARG A 103 10.22 0.04 -9.42
N ILE A 104 10.00 -1.23 -9.08
CA ILE A 104 11.03 -2.27 -9.13
C ILE A 104 11.51 -2.48 -10.58
N ARG A 105 10.59 -2.48 -11.55
CA ARG A 105 10.93 -2.58 -12.97
C ARG A 105 11.83 -1.43 -13.44
N GLU A 106 11.54 -0.20 -13.02
CA GLU A 106 12.37 0.98 -13.31
C GLU A 106 13.77 0.83 -12.69
N LEU A 107 13.85 0.49 -11.41
CA LEU A 107 15.12 0.29 -10.70
C LEU A 107 16.00 -0.78 -11.35
N THR A 108 15.38 -1.81 -11.93
CA THR A 108 16.06 -2.97 -12.54
C THR A 108 15.97 -2.97 -14.08
N ALA A 109 15.72 -1.82 -14.68
CA ALA A 109 15.56 -1.71 -16.13
C ALA A 109 16.86 -2.05 -16.88
N TRP A 110 16.73 -2.43 -18.16
CA TRP A 110 17.88 -2.79 -19.00
C TRP A 110 18.90 -1.65 -19.15
N ASN A 111 18.42 -0.41 -19.23
CA ASN A 111 19.25 0.77 -19.31
C ASN A 111 20.02 1.08 -18.02
N ARG A 112 19.86 0.30 -16.97
CA ARG A 112 20.58 0.42 -15.70
C ARG A 112 21.54 -0.74 -15.44
N THR A 113 21.86 -1.53 -16.45
CA THR A 113 22.81 -2.63 -16.33
C THR A 113 24.26 -2.17 -16.07
N PHE A 114 24.58 -0.90 -16.37
CA PHE A 114 25.87 -0.29 -16.06
C PHE A 114 26.02 0.11 -14.57
N VAL A 115 24.93 0.23 -13.82
CA VAL A 115 24.98 0.59 -12.40
C VAL A 115 25.64 -0.54 -11.59
N PRO A 116 26.62 -0.28 -10.71
CA PRO A 116 27.23 -1.30 -9.87
C PRO A 116 26.19 -2.11 -9.08
N ILE A 117 26.40 -3.43 -8.96
CA ILE A 117 25.42 -4.34 -8.35
C ILE A 117 25.09 -3.91 -6.91
N GLY A 118 26.10 -3.55 -6.12
CA GLY A 118 25.88 -3.10 -4.73
C GLY A 118 25.01 -1.85 -4.65
N GLN A 119 25.20 -0.89 -5.56
CA GLN A 119 24.36 0.31 -5.61
C GLN A 119 22.91 -0.04 -6.02
N LEU A 120 22.73 -0.93 -7.01
CA LEU A 120 21.43 -1.40 -7.44
C LEU A 120 20.67 -2.05 -6.27
N ILE A 121 21.32 -2.96 -5.55
CA ILE A 121 20.75 -3.63 -4.38
C ILE A 121 20.41 -2.63 -3.27
N ALA A 122 21.26 -1.66 -3.00
CA ALA A 122 21.00 -0.62 -2.02
C ALA A 122 19.75 0.21 -2.36
N GLU A 123 19.55 0.56 -3.64
CA GLU A 123 18.36 1.28 -4.08
C GLU A 123 17.08 0.44 -3.96
N VAL A 124 17.15 -0.85 -4.34
CA VAL A 124 16.03 -1.79 -4.18
C VAL A 124 15.69 -1.95 -2.70
N ASN A 125 16.68 -2.13 -1.82
CA ASN A 125 16.50 -2.25 -0.38
C ASN A 125 15.82 -1.00 0.21
N ARG A 126 16.25 0.19 -0.19
CA ARG A 126 15.65 1.45 0.28
C ARG A 126 14.17 1.52 -0.09
N PHE A 127 13.83 1.15 -1.33
CA PHE A 127 12.45 1.10 -1.77
C PHE A 127 11.63 0.07 -0.98
N LEU A 128 12.13 -1.17 -0.82
CA LEU A 128 11.45 -2.23 -0.09
C LEU A 128 11.26 -1.88 1.39
N GLN A 129 12.25 -1.26 2.01
CA GLN A 129 12.16 -0.81 3.40
C GLN A 129 11.06 0.24 3.59
N GLY A 130 11.01 1.25 2.72
CA GLY A 130 9.94 2.26 2.75
C GLY A 130 8.56 1.63 2.52
N TRP A 131 8.46 0.69 1.58
CA TRP A 131 7.23 -0.02 1.28
C TRP A 131 6.77 -0.91 2.44
N ARG A 132 7.69 -1.62 3.10
CA ARG A 132 7.44 -2.39 4.32
C ARG A 132 6.97 -1.50 5.47
N GLY A 133 7.60 -0.34 5.66
CA GLY A 133 7.21 0.62 6.70
C GLY A 133 5.76 1.08 6.53
N TYR A 134 5.33 1.32 5.29
CA TYR A 134 3.96 1.76 5.02
C TYR A 134 2.95 0.61 5.02
N PHE A 135 3.24 -0.51 4.37
CA PHE A 135 2.31 -1.63 4.17
C PHE A 135 2.49 -2.80 5.14
N GLY A 136 3.37 -2.67 6.14
CA GLY A 136 3.63 -3.71 7.14
C GLY A 136 2.48 -3.96 8.12
N HIS A 137 1.44 -3.11 8.08
CA HIS A 137 0.28 -3.23 8.95
C HIS A 137 -0.78 -4.17 8.37
N GLY A 138 -1.54 -4.82 9.23
CA GLY A 138 -2.61 -5.74 8.82
C GLY A 138 -2.12 -7.13 8.43
N HIS A 139 -2.48 -7.60 7.23
CA HIS A 139 -2.18 -8.95 6.74
C HIS A 139 -1.42 -8.92 5.40
N PRO A 140 -0.22 -8.31 5.34
CA PRO A 140 0.49 -8.07 4.08
C PRO A 140 1.21 -9.30 3.52
N ARG A 141 1.36 -10.40 4.27
CA ARG A 141 2.22 -11.55 3.94
C ARG A 141 2.14 -12.02 2.49
N GLN A 142 0.93 -12.28 2.00
CA GLN A 142 0.76 -12.73 0.61
C GLN A 142 1.24 -11.70 -0.42
N SER A 143 1.04 -10.41 -0.12
CA SER A 143 1.49 -9.31 -0.99
C SER A 143 3.01 -9.17 -0.95
N PHE A 144 3.61 -9.37 0.22
CA PHE A 144 5.05 -9.37 0.42
C PHE A 144 5.70 -10.52 -0.33
N ASP A 145 5.20 -11.74 -0.20
CA ASP A 145 5.70 -12.92 -0.91
C ASP A 145 5.68 -12.71 -2.42
N LYS A 146 4.56 -12.18 -2.96
CA LYS A 146 4.43 -11.87 -4.40
C LYS A 146 5.42 -10.79 -4.85
N LEU A 147 5.68 -9.79 -4.01
CA LEU A 147 6.61 -8.71 -4.35
C LEU A 147 8.06 -9.18 -4.26
N ASN A 148 8.38 -9.98 -3.24
CA ASN A 148 9.70 -10.60 -3.07
C ASN A 148 10.05 -11.48 -4.27
N TRP A 149 9.12 -12.34 -4.68
CA TRP A 149 9.30 -13.15 -5.89
C TRP A 149 9.58 -12.28 -7.13
N TYR A 150 8.79 -11.22 -7.31
CA TYR A 150 8.96 -10.29 -8.42
C TYR A 150 10.33 -9.59 -8.39
N VAL A 151 10.81 -9.19 -7.21
CA VAL A 151 12.15 -8.58 -7.04
C VAL A 151 13.24 -9.55 -7.49
N LEU A 152 13.18 -10.81 -7.04
CA LEU A 152 14.15 -11.84 -7.41
C LEU A 152 14.19 -12.06 -8.92
N GLU A 153 13.03 -12.16 -9.58
CA GLU A 153 12.94 -12.32 -11.03
C GLU A 153 13.49 -11.10 -11.78
N ARG A 154 13.19 -9.88 -11.30
CA ARG A 154 13.71 -8.66 -11.92
C ARG A 154 15.22 -8.51 -11.77
N LEU A 155 15.77 -8.87 -10.62
CA LEU A 155 17.22 -8.88 -10.41
C LEU A 155 17.90 -9.95 -11.26
N ARG A 156 17.33 -11.17 -11.36
CA ARG A 156 17.80 -12.22 -12.26
C ARG A 156 17.90 -11.69 -13.70
N TYR A 157 16.82 -11.07 -14.18
CA TYR A 157 16.76 -10.49 -15.52
C TYR A 157 17.84 -9.40 -15.73
N ASN A 158 18.02 -8.49 -14.78
CA ASN A 158 19.03 -7.44 -14.88
C ASN A 158 20.45 -8.01 -14.87
N LEU A 159 20.77 -8.95 -13.98
CA LEU A 159 22.07 -9.58 -13.86
C LEU A 159 22.47 -10.36 -15.12
N HIS A 160 21.54 -11.10 -15.71
CA HIS A 160 21.80 -11.84 -16.95
C HIS A 160 22.06 -10.94 -18.17
N ARG A 161 21.63 -9.68 -18.14
CA ARG A 161 21.78 -8.72 -19.24
C ARG A 161 22.98 -7.80 -19.10
N ARG A 162 23.76 -7.90 -18.02
CA ARG A 162 24.94 -7.04 -17.78
C ARG A 162 26.11 -7.37 -18.68
N SER A 163 26.17 -8.60 -19.18
CA SER A 163 27.25 -9.09 -20.01
C SER A 163 26.73 -10.11 -21.02
N GLN A 164 27.44 -10.31 -22.12
CA GLN A 164 27.19 -11.39 -23.06
C GLN A 164 27.40 -12.77 -22.43
N ARG A 165 28.27 -12.84 -21.40
CA ARG A 165 28.46 -14.08 -20.62
C ARG A 165 27.34 -14.21 -19.59
N ARG A 166 26.79 -15.42 -19.44
CA ARG A 166 25.81 -15.70 -18.41
C ARG A 166 26.33 -15.34 -17.03
N TYR A 167 25.54 -14.61 -16.26
CA TYR A 167 25.83 -14.38 -14.86
C TYR A 167 25.91 -15.70 -14.11
N ARG A 168 27.06 -15.96 -13.48
CA ARG A 168 27.28 -17.18 -12.69
C ARG A 168 27.19 -16.85 -11.22
N VAL A 169 26.40 -17.64 -10.51
CA VAL A 169 26.35 -17.61 -9.05
C VAL A 169 27.59 -18.35 -8.53
N PRO A 170 28.23 -17.90 -7.43
CA PRO A 170 29.34 -18.62 -6.82
C PRO A 170 29.01 -20.09 -6.55
N GLU A 171 29.99 -20.97 -6.67
CA GLU A 171 29.81 -22.40 -6.40
C GLU A 171 29.27 -22.67 -5.00
N GLY A 172 28.36 -23.64 -4.86
CA GLY A 172 27.71 -23.97 -3.59
C GLY A 172 26.63 -23.01 -3.13
N ARG A 173 26.31 -21.95 -3.91
CA ARG A 173 25.25 -20.97 -3.57
C ARG A 173 24.05 -21.09 -4.50
N THR A 174 22.86 -20.99 -3.91
CA THR A 174 21.65 -20.74 -4.71
C THR A 174 21.59 -19.26 -5.10
N PHE A 175 20.87 -18.92 -6.19
CA PHE A 175 20.70 -17.53 -6.60
C PHE A 175 20.08 -16.66 -5.49
N TYR A 176 19.13 -17.19 -4.76
CA TYR A 176 18.53 -16.54 -3.60
C TYR A 176 19.57 -16.25 -2.51
N ALA A 177 20.33 -17.28 -2.10
CA ALA A 177 21.35 -17.13 -1.06
C ALA A 177 22.41 -16.09 -1.46
N HIS A 178 22.83 -16.11 -2.73
CA HIS A 178 23.78 -15.13 -3.25
C HIS A 178 23.23 -13.68 -3.17
N LEU A 179 21.98 -13.43 -3.59
CA LEU A 179 21.40 -12.09 -3.49
C LEU A 179 21.23 -11.62 -2.04
N VAL A 180 20.78 -12.50 -1.14
CA VAL A 180 20.47 -12.13 0.24
C VAL A 180 21.73 -12.07 1.11
N HIS A 181 22.60 -13.09 1.06
CA HIS A 181 23.74 -13.18 1.97
C HIS A 181 24.99 -12.48 1.44
N ASP A 182 25.29 -12.61 0.14
CA ASP A 182 26.52 -12.07 -0.42
C ASP A 182 26.33 -10.62 -0.89
N LEU A 183 25.19 -10.30 -1.53
CA LEU A 183 24.88 -8.97 -2.05
C LEU A 183 24.01 -8.11 -1.11
N GLY A 184 23.56 -8.67 0.01
CA GLY A 184 22.85 -7.93 1.04
C GLY A 184 21.43 -7.48 0.66
N LEU A 185 20.72 -8.24 -0.20
CA LEU A 185 19.32 -7.99 -0.52
C LEU A 185 18.45 -8.24 0.70
N ARG A 186 17.63 -7.25 1.07
CA ARG A 186 16.67 -7.33 2.19
C ARG A 186 15.25 -7.46 1.64
N LEU A 187 14.68 -8.64 1.76
CA LEU A 187 13.29 -8.92 1.36
C LEU A 187 12.29 -8.43 2.43
N LEU A 188 11.00 -8.35 2.04
CA LEU A 188 9.88 -7.88 2.87
C LEU A 188 9.47 -8.95 3.91
#